data_457937f86439ae68720d2497dd5ed4f7
#
_entry.id   457937f86439ae68720d2497dd5ed4f7
#
_cell.length_a   1.000
_cell.length_b   1.000
_cell.length_c   1.000
_cell.angle_alpha   90.00
_cell.angle_beta   90.00
_cell.angle_gamma   90.00
#
_symmetry.space_group_name_H-M   'P 1'
#
loop_
_entity.id
_entity.type
_entity.pdbx_description
1 polymer ?
#
loop_
_entity_poly.entity_id
_entity_poly.type
_entity_poly.pdbx_seq_one_letter_code
_entity_poly.pdbx_strand_id
1 'polypeptide(L)'
;MISRALKIFQPAPPAAVMLTDPATIEAKYRRWQLRVLIFSILGYATFYFVRSNLSIAMPFMGQQLGVTKDQLGLFLTLHGVLYGVSKFFNGFLADRANARVFMAVALTASALLNVGFGCSSAVLALGVFWMLNGWVQGMGFPPCARLMANWFPPKQFATKFSIWNTSHNIGSIGIVLLCGFLVSGMWFAPDWRLCFLVPAAIALIIAVVLWLMLPDTPPSVGLPEFEGTHVDMPEKDRQEDHGAFVRRQVFGNKYIWMLASANFFVYTIRYAVFNWGPTMLLEFKHIKILHAAGMLAGFEVFGAIGAILGGWVTDRYLGGRAARACVIFMALAGVSILLLWKIQVQSELLTTGLLCATGFFIYGPQCLLAIACVNLATKRAAATAVGLTSIFGYASTTLSGYGVGYVVQHYGWNAEFAGLIGCAVIGTVLFIMAWPAKAHGYKPS
;
A
#
# COMPACT_ATOMS: atom_id res chain seq x y z
N MET A 1 7.73 15.06 -33.41
CA MET A 1 6.60 15.06 -32.46
C MET A 1 6.95 14.40 -31.12
N ILE A 2 7.62 13.25 -31.09
CA ILE A 2 8.00 12.51 -29.84
C ILE A 2 8.84 13.37 -28.88
N SER A 3 9.76 14.20 -29.38
CA SER A 3 10.62 15.06 -28.53
C SER A 3 9.86 16.19 -27.81
N ARG A 4 8.76 16.70 -28.36
CA ARG A 4 7.91 17.70 -27.69
C ARG A 4 7.00 17.09 -26.64
N ALA A 5 6.47 15.88 -26.87
CA ALA A 5 5.64 15.18 -25.88
C ALA A 5 6.43 14.75 -24.65
N LEU A 6 7.73 14.38 -24.81
CA LEU A 6 8.61 14.02 -23.69
C LEU A 6 9.00 15.24 -22.83
N LYS A 7 8.99 16.45 -23.37
CA LYS A 7 9.29 17.69 -22.60
C LYS A 7 8.27 17.96 -21.50
N ILE A 8 7.03 17.49 -21.66
CA ILE A 8 5.96 17.65 -20.65
C ILE A 8 6.27 16.88 -19.35
N PHE A 9 7.03 15.81 -19.46
CA PHE A 9 7.48 15.02 -18.31
C PHE A 9 8.68 15.63 -17.59
N GLN A 10 9.37 16.61 -18.14
CA GLN A 10 10.47 17.27 -17.45
C GLN A 10 9.97 18.04 -16.24
N PRO A 11 10.78 18.19 -15.17
CA PRO A 11 10.43 19.02 -14.03
C PRO A 11 9.97 20.40 -14.48
N ALA A 12 8.96 20.92 -13.80
CA ALA A 12 8.44 22.25 -14.13
C ALA A 12 9.54 23.31 -13.95
N PRO A 13 9.74 24.21 -14.92
CA PRO A 13 10.72 25.27 -14.77
C PRO A 13 10.33 26.21 -13.62
N PRO A 14 11.32 26.88 -12.98
CA PRO A 14 11.04 27.92 -12.00
C PRO A 14 10.14 29.02 -12.59
N ALA A 15 9.32 29.62 -11.74
CA ALA A 15 8.50 30.77 -12.13
C ALA A 15 9.40 31.97 -12.55
N ALA A 16 8.91 32.79 -13.48
CA ALA A 16 9.65 33.94 -13.97
C ALA A 16 10.00 34.95 -12.86
N VAL A 17 9.17 35.01 -11.83
CA VAL A 17 9.36 35.89 -10.67
C VAL A 17 9.36 35.06 -9.39
N MET A 18 10.46 35.12 -8.65
CA MET A 18 10.57 34.51 -7.33
C MET A 18 10.17 35.52 -6.26
N LEU A 19 9.41 35.04 -5.27
CA LEU A 19 9.01 35.88 -4.13
C LEU A 19 10.19 36.11 -3.20
N THR A 20 10.29 37.34 -2.68
CA THR A 20 11.36 37.76 -1.76
C THR A 20 10.84 38.21 -0.39
N ASP A 21 9.57 38.59 -0.30
CA ASP A 21 8.96 39.01 0.97
C ASP A 21 8.64 37.80 1.87
N PRO A 22 9.26 37.72 3.07
CA PRO A 22 9.10 36.56 3.95
C PRO A 22 7.65 36.24 4.35
N ALA A 23 6.85 37.31 4.65
CA ALA A 23 5.46 37.12 5.08
C ALA A 23 4.58 36.56 3.95
N THR A 24 4.77 37.05 2.72
CA THR A 24 4.07 36.55 1.53
C THR A 24 4.51 35.11 1.21
N ILE A 25 5.81 34.81 1.36
CA ILE A 25 6.35 33.47 1.16
C ILE A 25 5.69 32.47 2.12
N GLU A 26 5.66 32.77 3.43
CA GLU A 26 5.08 31.89 4.44
C GLU A 26 3.58 31.61 4.19
N ALA A 27 2.79 32.67 3.95
CA ALA A 27 1.37 32.56 3.66
C ALA A 27 1.10 31.69 2.40
N LYS A 28 1.90 31.89 1.34
CA LYS A 28 1.78 31.16 0.08
C LYS A 28 2.22 29.69 0.24
N TYR A 29 3.29 29.43 1.01
CA TYR A 29 3.71 28.08 1.35
C TYR A 29 2.60 27.30 2.06
N ARG A 30 2.02 27.88 3.11
CA ARG A 30 0.95 27.24 3.88
C ARG A 30 -0.23 26.84 3.00
N ARG A 31 -0.63 27.72 2.06
CA ARG A 31 -1.71 27.42 1.10
C ARG A 31 -1.35 26.28 0.14
N TRP A 32 -0.14 26.32 -0.41
CA TRP A 32 0.30 25.29 -1.36
C TRP A 32 0.56 23.94 -0.69
N GLN A 33 1.14 23.92 0.50
CA GLN A 33 1.33 22.70 1.28
C GLN A 33 0.01 21.99 1.55
N LEU A 34 -1.03 22.74 1.97
CA LEU A 34 -2.36 22.17 2.19
C LEU A 34 -2.92 21.60 0.87
N ARG A 35 -2.78 22.34 -0.22
CA ARG A 35 -3.24 21.92 -1.54
C ARG A 35 -2.52 20.65 -2.02
N VAL A 36 -1.21 20.59 -1.91
CA VAL A 36 -0.41 19.42 -2.25
C VAL A 36 -0.81 18.21 -1.40
N LEU A 37 -0.98 18.39 -0.10
CA LEU A 37 -1.38 17.31 0.81
C LEU A 37 -2.77 16.77 0.43
N ILE A 38 -3.77 17.62 0.26
CA ILE A 38 -5.14 17.20 -0.07
C ILE A 38 -5.18 16.49 -1.42
N PHE A 39 -4.62 17.08 -2.48
CA PHE A 39 -4.72 16.51 -3.81
C PHE A 39 -3.81 15.29 -4.02
N SER A 40 -2.68 15.19 -3.33
CA SER A 40 -1.88 13.96 -3.33
C SER A 40 -2.56 12.82 -2.55
N ILE A 41 -3.26 13.10 -1.44
CA ILE A 41 -4.11 12.13 -0.74
C ILE A 41 -5.24 11.66 -1.66
N LEU A 42 -5.99 12.59 -2.25
CA LEU A 42 -7.08 12.29 -3.17
C LEU A 42 -6.61 11.45 -4.36
N GLY A 43 -5.51 11.86 -4.99
CA GLY A 43 -4.93 11.14 -6.12
C GLY A 43 -4.51 9.73 -5.74
N TYR A 44 -3.76 9.56 -4.66
CA TYR A 44 -3.28 8.25 -4.26
C TYR A 44 -4.42 7.33 -3.75
N ALA A 45 -5.42 7.88 -3.07
CA ALA A 45 -6.65 7.17 -2.73
C ALA A 45 -7.37 6.67 -4.00
N THR A 46 -7.41 7.48 -5.06
CA THR A 46 -8.04 7.12 -6.33
C THR A 46 -7.29 6.00 -7.07
N PHE A 47 -5.96 5.86 -6.92
CA PHE A 47 -5.24 4.68 -7.41
C PHE A 47 -5.79 3.38 -6.81
N TYR A 48 -6.27 3.40 -5.57
CA TYR A 48 -6.90 2.23 -4.94
C TYR A 48 -8.27 1.91 -5.53
N PHE A 49 -8.99 2.90 -6.07
CA PHE A 49 -10.27 2.69 -6.76
C PHE A 49 -10.13 1.81 -8.00
N VAL A 50 -9.02 1.91 -8.71
CA VAL A 50 -8.74 1.15 -9.94
C VAL A 50 -7.73 0.02 -9.72
N ARG A 51 -7.51 -0.39 -8.47
CA ARG A 51 -6.64 -1.51 -8.08
C ARG A 51 -7.32 -2.52 -7.16
N SER A 52 -8.11 -2.06 -6.18
CA SER A 52 -8.70 -2.93 -5.16
C SER A 52 -10.13 -3.35 -5.48
N ASN A 53 -10.68 -2.89 -6.59
CA ASN A 53 -12.02 -3.21 -7.08
C ASN A 53 -12.19 -4.68 -7.47
N LEU A 54 -11.15 -5.37 -7.92
CA LEU A 54 -11.19 -6.78 -8.32
C LEU A 54 -11.67 -7.68 -7.17
N SER A 55 -11.29 -7.40 -5.92
CA SER A 55 -11.63 -8.24 -4.76
C SER A 55 -13.15 -8.42 -4.58
N ILE A 56 -13.94 -7.38 -4.82
CA ILE A 56 -15.41 -7.45 -4.75
C ILE A 56 -16.01 -8.09 -6.01
N ALA A 57 -15.37 -7.92 -7.17
CA ALA A 57 -15.85 -8.44 -8.45
C ALA A 57 -15.63 -9.95 -8.60
N MET A 58 -14.57 -10.50 -7.96
CA MET A 58 -14.14 -11.91 -8.15
C MET A 58 -15.26 -12.95 -8.01
N PRO A 59 -16.11 -12.96 -6.96
CA PRO A 59 -17.16 -13.97 -6.84
C PRO A 59 -18.17 -13.91 -7.99
N PHE A 60 -18.47 -12.73 -8.50
CA PHE A 60 -19.42 -12.54 -9.61
C PHE A 60 -18.79 -12.94 -10.95
N MET A 61 -17.50 -12.66 -11.15
CA MET A 61 -16.75 -13.10 -12.33
C MET A 61 -16.68 -14.63 -12.40
N GLY A 62 -16.44 -15.30 -11.27
CA GLY A 62 -16.48 -16.75 -11.19
C GLY A 62 -17.83 -17.32 -11.61
N GLN A 63 -18.94 -16.72 -11.14
CA GLN A 63 -20.29 -17.18 -11.48
C GLN A 63 -20.70 -16.87 -12.92
N GLN A 64 -20.37 -15.69 -13.47
CA GLN A 64 -20.84 -15.25 -14.79
C GLN A 64 -19.92 -15.67 -15.94
N LEU A 65 -18.62 -15.74 -15.72
CA LEU A 65 -17.63 -16.07 -16.77
C LEU A 65 -16.98 -17.43 -16.60
N GLY A 66 -17.27 -18.15 -15.50
CA GLY A 66 -16.61 -19.42 -15.20
C GLY A 66 -15.11 -19.31 -14.90
N VAL A 67 -14.62 -18.10 -14.54
CA VAL A 67 -13.21 -17.88 -14.18
C VAL A 67 -12.93 -18.58 -12.86
N THR A 68 -11.92 -19.45 -12.87
CA THR A 68 -11.57 -20.25 -11.67
C THR A 68 -10.81 -19.42 -10.64
N LYS A 69 -10.79 -19.87 -9.36
CA LYS A 69 -10.13 -19.12 -8.29
C LYS A 69 -8.61 -19.07 -8.47
N ASP A 70 -8.01 -20.10 -9.01
CA ASP A 70 -6.59 -20.10 -9.34
C ASP A 70 -6.24 -19.10 -10.45
N GLN A 71 -7.10 -18.93 -11.47
CA GLN A 71 -6.95 -17.88 -12.50
C GLN A 71 -7.07 -16.48 -11.90
N LEU A 72 -8.08 -16.23 -11.04
CA LEU A 72 -8.23 -14.97 -10.33
C LEU A 72 -7.04 -14.70 -9.40
N GLY A 73 -6.55 -15.74 -8.73
CA GLY A 73 -5.34 -15.68 -7.92
C GLY A 73 -4.09 -15.35 -8.72
N LEU A 74 -3.99 -15.89 -9.94
CA LEU A 74 -2.90 -15.57 -10.87
C LEU A 74 -2.95 -14.07 -11.27
N PHE A 75 -4.14 -13.51 -11.51
CA PHE A 75 -4.30 -12.08 -11.79
C PHE A 75 -3.77 -11.23 -10.63
N LEU A 76 -4.12 -11.56 -9.39
CA LEU A 76 -3.64 -10.87 -8.20
C LEU A 76 -2.11 -10.98 -8.06
N THR A 77 -1.55 -12.14 -8.31
CA THR A 77 -0.11 -12.38 -8.24
C THR A 77 0.65 -11.57 -9.28
N LEU A 78 0.27 -11.68 -10.55
CA LEU A 78 0.94 -10.95 -11.64
C LEU A 78 0.86 -9.44 -11.45
N HIS A 79 -0.32 -8.95 -11.04
CA HIS A 79 -0.49 -7.53 -10.69
C HIS A 79 0.47 -7.10 -9.57
N GLY A 80 0.55 -7.86 -8.47
CA GLY A 80 1.38 -7.51 -7.32
C GLY A 80 2.88 -7.57 -7.62
N VAL A 81 3.34 -8.59 -8.34
CA VAL A 81 4.74 -8.72 -8.75
C VAL A 81 5.14 -7.58 -9.68
N LEU A 82 4.33 -7.32 -10.73
CA LEU A 82 4.60 -6.23 -11.66
C LEU A 82 4.51 -4.86 -10.99
N TYR A 83 3.61 -4.66 -10.05
CA TYR A 83 3.57 -3.47 -9.22
C TYR A 83 4.88 -3.25 -8.46
N GLY A 84 5.41 -4.30 -7.82
CA GLY A 84 6.67 -4.22 -7.07
C GLY A 84 7.86 -3.87 -7.97
N VAL A 85 7.99 -4.54 -9.12
CA VAL A 85 9.03 -4.27 -10.11
C VAL A 85 8.89 -2.86 -10.70
N SER A 86 7.68 -2.51 -11.12
CA SER A 86 7.37 -1.20 -11.68
C SER A 86 7.67 -0.06 -10.71
N LYS A 87 7.32 -0.21 -9.44
CA LYS A 87 7.58 0.80 -8.41
C LYS A 87 9.06 1.12 -8.28
N PHE A 88 9.92 0.12 -8.41
CA PHE A 88 11.37 0.31 -8.39
C PHE A 88 11.85 1.13 -9.59
N PHE A 89 11.50 0.72 -10.82
CA PHE A 89 11.91 1.44 -12.04
C PHE A 89 11.30 2.84 -12.13
N ASN A 90 10.04 2.98 -11.79
CA ASN A 90 9.35 4.27 -11.81
C ASN A 90 9.80 5.21 -10.69
N GLY A 91 10.45 4.74 -9.64
CA GLY A 91 11.13 5.57 -8.65
C GLY A 91 12.20 6.45 -9.32
N PHE A 92 13.08 5.86 -10.14
CA PHE A 92 14.11 6.60 -10.87
C PHE A 92 13.54 7.59 -11.89
N LEU A 93 12.42 7.23 -12.54
CA LEU A 93 11.76 8.11 -13.50
C LEU A 93 11.08 9.28 -12.79
N ALA A 94 10.39 9.03 -11.69
CA ALA A 94 9.67 10.04 -10.92
C ALA A 94 10.60 11.11 -10.33
N ASP A 95 11.82 10.75 -9.93
CA ASP A 95 12.81 11.70 -9.42
C ASP A 95 13.20 12.76 -10.46
N ARG A 96 13.10 12.42 -11.74
CA ARG A 96 13.46 13.26 -12.88
C ARG A 96 12.27 13.78 -13.68
N ALA A 97 11.06 13.46 -13.26
CA ALA A 97 9.84 13.80 -13.98
C ALA A 97 9.01 14.85 -13.21
N ASN A 98 8.16 15.56 -13.93
CA ASN A 98 7.13 16.41 -13.33
C ASN A 98 6.13 15.53 -12.58
N ALA A 99 6.09 15.63 -11.25
CA ALA A 99 5.27 14.76 -10.41
C ALA A 99 3.77 14.87 -10.73
N ARG A 100 3.29 16.07 -11.06
CA ARG A 100 1.91 16.33 -11.49
C ARG A 100 1.54 15.53 -12.73
N VAL A 101 2.36 15.66 -13.77
CA VAL A 101 2.14 15.01 -15.07
C VAL A 101 2.25 13.50 -14.92
N PHE A 102 3.28 13.04 -14.22
CA PHE A 102 3.55 11.63 -14.02
C PHE A 102 2.36 10.93 -13.31
N MET A 103 1.84 11.57 -12.27
CA MET A 103 0.72 11.06 -11.49
C MET A 103 -0.60 11.04 -12.29
N ALA A 104 -0.89 12.14 -13.03
CA ALA A 104 -2.09 12.25 -13.84
C ALA A 104 -2.10 11.24 -15.01
N VAL A 105 -0.96 11.09 -15.71
CA VAL A 105 -0.82 10.13 -16.80
C VAL A 105 -0.94 8.69 -16.30
N ALA A 106 -0.31 8.36 -15.17
CA ALA A 106 -0.42 7.04 -14.57
C ALA A 106 -1.86 6.70 -14.17
N LEU A 107 -2.56 7.64 -13.55
CA LEU A 107 -3.96 7.43 -13.15
C LEU A 107 -4.88 7.29 -14.37
N THR A 108 -4.67 8.09 -15.43
CA THR A 108 -5.39 7.97 -16.70
C THR A 108 -5.15 6.61 -17.35
N ALA A 109 -3.90 6.17 -17.44
CA ALA A 109 -3.55 4.87 -18.02
C ALA A 109 -4.20 3.72 -17.22
N SER A 110 -4.14 3.78 -15.89
CA SER A 110 -4.78 2.79 -15.02
C SER A 110 -6.31 2.76 -15.21
N ALA A 111 -6.95 3.92 -15.35
CA ALA A 111 -8.38 4.02 -15.63
C ALA A 111 -8.75 3.39 -16.98
N LEU A 112 -8.00 3.69 -18.05
CA LEU A 112 -8.23 3.11 -19.38
C LEU A 112 -8.06 1.59 -19.38
N LEU A 113 -7.08 1.06 -18.65
CA LEU A 113 -6.89 -0.38 -18.46
C LEU A 113 -8.07 -1.02 -17.72
N ASN A 114 -8.63 -0.33 -16.72
CA ASN A 114 -9.85 -0.76 -16.04
C ASN A 114 -11.08 -0.74 -16.98
N VAL A 115 -11.22 0.25 -17.85
CA VAL A 115 -12.26 0.24 -18.90
C VAL A 115 -12.08 -0.97 -19.82
N GLY A 116 -10.86 -1.22 -20.31
CA GLY A 116 -10.55 -2.39 -21.13
C GLY A 116 -10.89 -3.70 -20.41
N PHE A 117 -10.57 -3.81 -19.11
CA PHE A 117 -10.92 -4.96 -18.27
C PHE A 117 -12.46 -5.12 -18.17
N GLY A 118 -13.18 -4.06 -17.80
CA GLY A 118 -14.64 -4.08 -17.66
C GLY A 118 -15.40 -4.39 -18.95
N CYS A 119 -14.84 -4.02 -20.11
CA CYS A 119 -15.42 -4.31 -21.43
C CYS A 119 -15.05 -5.70 -21.97
N SER A 120 -14.16 -6.46 -21.29
CA SER A 120 -13.69 -7.76 -21.72
C SER A 120 -14.48 -8.90 -21.08
N SER A 121 -14.50 -10.05 -21.77
CA SER A 121 -15.05 -11.31 -21.23
C SER A 121 -14.08 -12.49 -21.38
N ALA A 122 -13.05 -12.35 -22.21
CA ALA A 122 -12.04 -13.40 -22.41
C ALA A 122 -11.03 -13.38 -21.26
N VAL A 123 -10.83 -14.53 -20.62
CA VAL A 123 -9.96 -14.68 -19.43
C VAL A 123 -8.54 -14.17 -19.71
N LEU A 124 -7.98 -14.46 -20.89
CA LEU A 124 -6.67 -13.98 -21.27
C LEU A 124 -6.61 -12.45 -21.35
N ALA A 125 -7.62 -11.81 -21.96
CA ALA A 125 -7.67 -10.35 -22.06
C ALA A 125 -7.80 -9.69 -20.67
N LEU A 126 -8.64 -10.25 -19.80
CA LEU A 126 -8.76 -9.83 -18.39
C LEU A 126 -7.41 -9.90 -17.69
N GLY A 127 -6.69 -11.02 -17.83
CA GLY A 127 -5.36 -11.21 -17.24
C GLY A 127 -4.35 -10.18 -17.74
N VAL A 128 -4.32 -9.92 -19.06
CA VAL A 128 -3.41 -8.93 -19.67
C VAL A 128 -3.71 -7.51 -19.18
N PHE A 129 -4.99 -7.09 -19.20
CA PHE A 129 -5.35 -5.77 -18.70
C PHE A 129 -4.99 -5.60 -17.22
N TRP A 130 -5.22 -6.62 -16.40
CA TRP A 130 -4.91 -6.57 -14.97
C TRP A 130 -3.40 -6.56 -14.69
N MET A 131 -2.64 -7.32 -15.45
CA MET A 131 -1.18 -7.33 -15.39
C MET A 131 -0.58 -5.96 -15.78
N LEU A 132 -1.05 -5.37 -16.90
CA LEU A 132 -0.63 -4.03 -17.32
C LEU A 132 -1.03 -2.96 -16.30
N ASN A 133 -2.22 -3.09 -15.70
CA ASN A 133 -2.64 -2.22 -14.60
C ASN A 133 -1.67 -2.31 -13.42
N GLY A 134 -1.17 -3.50 -13.06
CA GLY A 134 -0.15 -3.67 -12.02
C GLY A 134 1.11 -2.86 -12.30
N TRP A 135 1.59 -2.86 -13.56
CA TRP A 135 2.73 -2.04 -13.96
C TRP A 135 2.45 -0.54 -13.79
N VAL A 136 1.32 -0.06 -14.30
CA VAL A 136 0.95 1.36 -14.23
C VAL A 136 0.71 1.81 -12.80
N GLN A 137 0.14 0.97 -11.96
CA GLN A 137 -0.09 1.24 -10.53
C GLN A 137 1.22 1.52 -9.76
N GLY A 138 2.35 0.91 -10.15
CA GLY A 138 3.66 1.19 -9.58
C GLY A 138 4.15 2.62 -9.81
N MET A 139 3.56 3.35 -10.77
CA MET A 139 3.86 4.75 -11.03
C MET A 139 3.21 5.72 -10.01
N GLY A 140 2.24 5.28 -9.20
CA GLY A 140 1.45 6.17 -8.34
C GLY A 140 2.20 6.66 -7.09
N PHE A 141 2.95 5.80 -6.41
CA PHE A 141 3.63 6.14 -5.14
C PHE A 141 4.83 7.08 -5.31
N PRO A 142 5.77 6.85 -6.26
CA PRO A 142 7.00 7.63 -6.34
C PRO A 142 6.78 9.14 -6.50
N PRO A 143 5.88 9.63 -7.38
CA PRO A 143 5.63 11.07 -7.49
C PRO A 143 5.04 11.68 -6.23
N CYS A 144 4.22 10.93 -5.47
CA CYS A 144 3.72 11.40 -4.19
C CYS A 144 4.84 11.57 -3.16
N ALA A 145 5.75 10.61 -3.06
CA ALA A 145 6.90 10.69 -2.16
C ALA A 145 7.78 11.92 -2.51
N ARG A 146 8.00 12.17 -3.80
CA ARG A 146 8.73 13.35 -4.29
C ARG A 146 8.00 14.66 -3.95
N LEU A 147 6.68 14.74 -4.17
CA LEU A 147 5.89 15.91 -3.77
C LEU A 147 6.01 16.18 -2.28
N MET A 148 5.86 15.15 -1.44
CA MET A 148 5.98 15.30 0.01
C MET A 148 7.38 15.79 0.41
N ALA A 149 8.45 15.28 -0.19
CA ALA A 149 9.81 15.69 0.08
C ALA A 149 10.09 17.15 -0.34
N ASN A 150 9.55 17.59 -1.48
CA ASN A 150 9.78 18.96 -1.99
C ASN A 150 8.95 20.01 -1.25
N TRP A 151 7.75 19.66 -0.74
CA TRP A 151 6.81 20.63 -0.18
C TRP A 151 6.80 20.72 1.34
N PHE A 152 7.41 19.77 2.04
CA PHE A 152 7.42 19.76 3.51
C PHE A 152 8.84 19.74 4.05
N PRO A 153 9.18 20.69 4.97
CA PRO A 153 10.50 20.74 5.58
C PRO A 153 10.74 19.49 6.45
N PRO A 154 12.00 19.08 6.66
CA PRO A 154 12.33 17.86 7.40
C PRO A 154 11.69 17.74 8.79
N LYS A 155 11.52 18.88 9.50
CA LYS A 155 10.86 18.92 10.82
C LYS A 155 9.39 18.51 10.79
N GLN A 156 8.70 18.68 9.66
CA GLN A 156 7.28 18.38 9.48
C GLN A 156 7.04 17.13 8.62
N PHE A 157 8.07 16.70 7.90
CA PHE A 157 7.96 15.64 6.88
C PHE A 157 7.34 14.37 7.42
N ALA A 158 7.84 13.83 8.54
CA ALA A 158 7.37 12.58 9.11
C ALA A 158 5.86 12.63 9.43
N THR A 159 5.40 13.68 10.09
CA THR A 159 3.97 13.86 10.44
C THR A 159 3.10 13.99 9.18
N LYS A 160 3.52 14.83 8.23
CA LYS A 160 2.75 15.07 7.00
C LYS A 160 2.73 13.83 6.10
N PHE A 161 3.85 13.10 6.02
CA PHE A 161 3.91 11.84 5.29
C PHE A 161 3.03 10.75 5.93
N SER A 162 2.98 10.68 7.26
CA SER A 162 2.08 9.75 7.97
C SER A 162 0.61 10.07 7.70
N ILE A 163 0.22 11.34 7.71
CA ILE A 163 -1.13 11.77 7.32
C ILE A 163 -1.41 11.39 5.87
N TRP A 164 -0.48 11.71 4.96
CA TRP A 164 -0.62 11.33 3.55
C TRP A 164 -0.76 9.81 3.37
N ASN A 165 -0.03 9.02 4.15
CA ASN A 165 -0.06 7.56 4.04
C ASN A 165 -1.44 6.96 4.36
N THR A 166 -2.32 7.65 5.10
CA THR A 166 -3.71 7.18 5.32
C THR A 166 -4.54 7.16 4.03
N SER A 167 -4.06 7.79 2.96
CA SER A 167 -4.73 7.81 1.66
C SER A 167 -5.03 6.41 1.12
N HIS A 168 -4.15 5.43 1.37
CA HIS A 168 -4.39 4.06 0.94
C HIS A 168 -5.56 3.39 1.67
N ASN A 169 -5.73 3.65 2.97
CA ASN A 169 -6.89 3.15 3.71
C ASN A 169 -8.17 3.83 3.23
N ILE A 170 -8.15 5.16 3.04
CA ILE A 170 -9.30 5.93 2.52
C ILE A 170 -9.73 5.36 1.16
N GLY A 171 -8.76 5.12 0.26
CA GLY A 171 -9.03 4.56 -1.06
C GLY A 171 -9.58 3.13 -0.99
N SER A 172 -8.98 2.27 -0.15
CA SER A 172 -9.45 0.89 0.04
C SER A 172 -10.87 0.83 0.60
N ILE A 173 -11.16 1.61 1.63
CA ILE A 173 -12.49 1.70 2.23
C ILE A 173 -13.51 2.19 1.18
N GLY A 174 -13.19 3.30 0.50
CA GLY A 174 -14.08 3.90 -0.48
C GLY A 174 -14.45 2.96 -1.62
N ILE A 175 -13.45 2.25 -2.20
CA ILE A 175 -13.71 1.36 -3.33
C ILE A 175 -14.47 0.08 -2.93
N VAL A 176 -14.15 -0.50 -1.77
CA VAL A 176 -14.84 -1.71 -1.30
C VAL A 176 -16.33 -1.41 -1.06
N LEU A 177 -16.65 -0.29 -0.42
CA LEU A 177 -18.03 0.15 -0.20
C LEU A 177 -18.73 0.49 -1.51
N LEU A 178 -18.07 1.23 -2.41
CA LEU A 178 -18.62 1.58 -3.73
C LEU A 178 -18.93 0.32 -4.55
N CYS A 179 -17.97 -0.59 -4.70
CA CYS A 179 -18.19 -1.82 -5.46
C CYS A 179 -19.23 -2.72 -4.80
N GLY A 180 -19.21 -2.86 -3.46
CA GLY A 180 -20.23 -3.61 -2.73
C GLY A 180 -21.64 -3.07 -2.99
N PHE A 181 -21.80 -1.75 -3.03
CA PHE A 181 -23.05 -1.10 -3.38
C PHE A 181 -23.45 -1.38 -4.85
N LEU A 182 -22.54 -1.21 -5.80
CA LEU A 182 -22.80 -1.40 -7.23
C LEU A 182 -23.26 -2.82 -7.59
N VAL A 183 -22.71 -3.84 -6.92
CA VAL A 183 -23.06 -5.24 -7.19
C VAL A 183 -24.12 -5.81 -6.22
N SER A 184 -24.64 -4.99 -5.28
CA SER A 184 -25.64 -5.44 -4.30
C SER A 184 -27.02 -5.76 -4.89
N GLY A 185 -27.30 -5.26 -6.09
CA GLY A 185 -28.62 -5.39 -6.73
C GLY A 185 -29.67 -4.39 -6.22
N MET A 186 -29.29 -3.42 -5.37
CA MET A 186 -30.24 -2.44 -4.82
C MET A 186 -30.79 -1.44 -5.84
N TRP A 187 -29.94 -1.00 -6.77
CA TRP A 187 -30.27 0.05 -7.73
C TRP A 187 -30.06 -0.39 -9.19
N PHE A 188 -29.16 -1.33 -9.43
CA PHE A 188 -28.82 -1.86 -10.73
C PHE A 188 -28.83 -3.39 -10.67
N ALA A 189 -29.05 -4.04 -11.79
CA ALA A 189 -28.81 -5.49 -11.88
C ALA A 189 -27.34 -5.77 -11.52
N PRO A 190 -27.05 -6.82 -10.72
CA PRO A 190 -25.70 -7.13 -10.29
C PRO A 190 -24.79 -7.39 -11.50
N ASP A 191 -23.91 -6.45 -11.79
CA ASP A 191 -22.90 -6.58 -12.85
C ASP A 191 -21.54 -6.20 -12.30
N TRP A 192 -20.61 -7.17 -12.30
CA TRP A 192 -19.25 -6.99 -11.85
C TRP A 192 -18.48 -5.93 -12.67
N ARG A 193 -18.89 -5.70 -13.93
CA ARG A 193 -18.27 -4.69 -14.82
C ARG A 193 -18.37 -3.29 -14.23
N LEU A 194 -19.42 -2.99 -13.50
CA LEU A 194 -19.60 -1.69 -12.83
C LEU A 194 -18.49 -1.41 -11.83
N CYS A 195 -17.92 -2.47 -11.19
CA CYS A 195 -16.77 -2.32 -10.30
C CYS A 195 -15.49 -1.82 -11.01
N PHE A 196 -15.45 -1.85 -12.33
CA PHE A 196 -14.33 -1.34 -13.12
C PHE A 196 -14.66 -0.05 -13.82
N LEU A 197 -15.83 0.03 -14.46
CA LEU A 197 -16.23 1.19 -15.28
C LEU A 197 -16.49 2.44 -14.44
N VAL A 198 -17.22 2.32 -13.32
CA VAL A 198 -17.52 3.46 -12.43
C VAL A 198 -16.27 4.02 -11.77
N PRO A 199 -15.41 3.20 -11.12
CA PRO A 199 -14.14 3.71 -10.59
C PRO A 199 -13.20 4.28 -11.65
N ALA A 200 -13.20 3.72 -12.88
CA ALA A 200 -12.41 4.26 -13.97
C ALA A 200 -12.88 5.67 -14.37
N ALA A 201 -14.20 5.89 -14.45
CA ALA A 201 -14.74 7.23 -14.71
C ALA A 201 -14.35 8.24 -13.62
N ILE A 202 -14.44 7.84 -12.35
CA ILE A 202 -13.99 8.67 -11.23
C ILE A 202 -12.48 8.96 -11.36
N ALA A 203 -11.67 7.94 -11.68
CA ALA A 203 -10.22 8.10 -11.83
C ALA A 203 -9.84 9.04 -12.98
N LEU A 204 -10.57 9.02 -14.09
CA LEU A 204 -10.36 9.97 -15.20
C LEU A 204 -10.66 11.42 -14.77
N ILE A 205 -11.75 11.64 -14.05
CA ILE A 205 -12.09 12.96 -13.52
C ILE A 205 -11.01 13.44 -12.56
N ILE A 206 -10.58 12.58 -11.63
CA ILE A 206 -9.54 12.93 -10.67
C ILE A 206 -8.18 13.14 -11.35
N ALA A 207 -7.85 12.41 -12.42
CA ALA A 207 -6.62 12.64 -13.18
C ALA A 207 -6.58 14.07 -13.76
N VAL A 208 -7.71 14.57 -14.30
CA VAL A 208 -7.83 15.95 -14.76
C VAL A 208 -7.69 16.92 -13.60
N VAL A 209 -8.33 16.65 -12.47
CA VAL A 209 -8.22 17.48 -11.26
C VAL A 209 -6.76 17.55 -10.78
N LEU A 210 -6.03 16.43 -10.75
CA LEU A 210 -4.61 16.41 -10.38
C LEU A 210 -3.77 17.24 -11.34
N TRP A 211 -4.01 17.11 -12.64
CA TRP A 211 -3.32 17.90 -13.65
C TRP A 211 -3.50 19.42 -13.44
N LEU A 212 -4.68 19.85 -13.05
CA LEU A 212 -5.00 21.27 -12.85
C LEU A 212 -4.56 21.80 -11.47
N MET A 213 -4.60 20.93 -10.45
CA MET A 213 -4.50 21.36 -9.06
C MET A 213 -3.13 21.12 -8.41
N LEU A 214 -2.35 20.11 -8.85
CA LEU A 214 -1.05 19.84 -8.28
C LEU A 214 0.04 20.75 -8.88
N PRO A 215 0.89 21.38 -8.06
CA PRO A 215 2.15 21.97 -8.51
C PRO A 215 3.23 20.87 -8.53
N ASP A 216 4.33 21.08 -9.26
CA ASP A 216 5.46 20.13 -9.23
C ASP A 216 6.38 20.45 -8.04
N THR A 217 7.01 21.60 -8.07
CA THR A 217 8.00 22.03 -7.06
C THR A 217 7.67 23.45 -6.55
N PRO A 218 8.17 23.85 -5.37
CA PRO A 218 8.01 25.22 -4.88
C PRO A 218 8.51 26.29 -5.86
N PRO A 219 9.69 26.14 -6.52
CA PRO A 219 10.14 27.11 -7.51
C PRO A 219 9.19 27.29 -8.70
N SER A 220 8.46 26.23 -9.08
CA SER A 220 7.50 26.32 -10.20
C SER A 220 6.33 27.27 -9.94
N VAL A 221 6.12 27.69 -8.70
CA VAL A 221 5.09 28.65 -8.28
C VAL A 221 5.67 29.92 -7.66
N GLY A 222 6.99 30.16 -7.83
CA GLY A 222 7.70 31.34 -7.35
C GLY A 222 8.07 31.32 -5.87
N LEU A 223 8.14 30.16 -5.25
CA LEU A 223 8.59 29.96 -3.87
C LEU A 223 10.03 29.46 -3.84
N PRO A 224 10.89 29.91 -2.91
CA PRO A 224 12.23 29.38 -2.74
C PRO A 224 12.18 27.88 -2.35
N GLU A 225 13.23 27.12 -2.62
CA GLU A 225 13.36 25.76 -2.08
C GLU A 225 13.66 25.81 -0.59
N PHE A 226 13.26 24.75 0.13
CA PHE A 226 13.75 24.58 1.50
C PHE A 226 15.24 24.26 1.46
N GLU A 227 16.03 25.05 2.21
CA GLU A 227 17.42 24.70 2.45
C GLU A 227 17.48 23.29 3.05
N GLY A 228 18.11 22.38 2.32
CA GLY A 228 18.27 21.00 2.77
C GLY A 228 19.05 21.02 4.08
N THR A 229 18.45 20.54 5.16
CA THR A 229 19.19 20.26 6.37
C THR A 229 20.21 19.18 6.03
N HIS A 230 21.46 19.57 5.86
CA HIS A 230 22.57 18.64 5.88
C HIS A 230 22.47 17.89 7.21
N VAL A 231 22.01 16.65 7.16
CA VAL A 231 22.06 15.77 8.32
C VAL A 231 23.54 15.54 8.58
N ASP A 232 24.07 16.10 9.65
CA ASP A 232 25.44 15.87 10.08
C ASP A 232 25.61 14.38 10.34
N MET A 233 26.22 13.71 9.35
CA MET A 233 26.63 12.31 9.53
C MET A 233 27.94 12.31 10.34
N PRO A 234 28.08 11.38 11.31
CA PRO A 234 29.34 11.16 11.98
C PRO A 234 30.47 10.98 10.97
N GLU A 235 31.60 11.57 11.21
CA GLU A 235 32.73 11.62 10.27
C GLU A 235 33.24 10.22 9.85
N LYS A 236 33.16 9.23 10.75
CA LYS A 236 33.43 7.81 10.48
C LYS A 236 32.50 7.21 9.40
N ASP A 237 31.24 7.63 9.35
CA ASP A 237 30.28 7.13 8.36
C ASP A 237 30.43 7.83 7.01
N ARG A 238 31.10 9.00 6.95
CA ARG A 238 31.44 9.69 5.70
C ARG A 238 32.59 9.02 4.95
N GLN A 239 33.53 8.39 5.64
CA GLN A 239 34.79 7.85 5.05
C GLN A 239 34.63 6.42 4.53
N GLU A 240 33.68 5.64 5.00
CA GLU A 240 33.46 4.26 4.52
C GLU A 240 32.76 4.27 3.16
N ASP A 241 33.20 3.41 2.21
CA ASP A 241 32.49 3.22 0.96
C ASP A 241 31.03 2.82 1.20
N HIS A 242 30.09 3.51 0.51
CA HIS A 242 28.67 3.29 0.70
C HIS A 242 28.25 1.83 0.43
N GLY A 243 28.86 1.21 -0.60
CA GLY A 243 28.57 -0.19 -0.95
C GLY A 243 29.00 -1.17 0.13
N ALA A 244 30.20 -0.95 0.72
CA ALA A 244 30.72 -1.76 1.82
C ALA A 244 29.84 -1.62 3.08
N PHE A 245 29.43 -0.39 3.41
CA PHE A 245 28.54 -0.09 4.52
C PHE A 245 27.19 -0.80 4.38
N VAL A 246 26.53 -0.68 3.23
CA VAL A 246 25.25 -1.34 2.93
C VAL A 246 25.39 -2.86 3.01
N ARG A 247 26.45 -3.42 2.44
CA ARG A 247 26.70 -4.86 2.48
C ARG A 247 26.82 -5.36 3.91
N ARG A 248 27.52 -4.64 4.77
CA ARG A 248 27.70 -5.00 6.19
C ARG A 248 26.43 -4.79 7.01
N GLN A 249 25.77 -3.60 6.90
CA GLN A 249 24.67 -3.20 7.77
C GLN A 249 23.32 -3.77 7.36
N VAL A 250 23.10 -4.02 6.07
CA VAL A 250 21.83 -4.55 5.58
C VAL A 250 21.95 -6.02 5.24
N PHE A 251 22.80 -6.35 4.27
CA PHE A 251 22.90 -7.73 3.80
C PHE A 251 23.62 -8.67 4.76
N GLY A 252 24.55 -8.18 5.58
CA GLY A 252 25.22 -8.93 6.64
C GLY A 252 24.44 -9.03 7.95
N ASN A 253 23.35 -8.27 8.09
CA ASN A 253 22.56 -8.24 9.33
C ASN A 253 21.45 -9.29 9.32
N LYS A 254 21.65 -10.39 10.04
CA LYS A 254 20.67 -11.48 10.13
C LYS A 254 19.27 -11.04 10.59
N TYR A 255 19.18 -10.02 11.43
CA TYR A 255 17.88 -9.54 11.93
C TYR A 255 17.08 -8.84 10.84
N ILE A 256 17.73 -8.14 9.90
CA ILE A 256 17.05 -7.54 8.76
C ILE A 256 16.47 -8.63 7.86
N TRP A 257 17.19 -9.72 7.63
CA TRP A 257 16.67 -10.87 6.87
C TRP A 257 15.50 -11.56 7.57
N MET A 258 15.58 -11.74 8.90
CA MET A 258 14.47 -12.30 9.68
C MET A 258 13.21 -11.42 9.59
N LEU A 259 13.39 -10.09 9.72
CA LEU A 259 12.28 -9.14 9.61
C LEU A 259 11.72 -9.08 8.18
N ALA A 260 12.58 -9.11 7.16
CA ALA A 260 12.16 -9.17 5.75
C ALA A 260 11.35 -10.45 5.47
N SER A 261 11.83 -11.60 5.96
CA SER A 261 11.12 -12.87 5.84
C SER A 261 9.77 -12.85 6.60
N ALA A 262 9.74 -12.28 7.81
CA ALA A 262 8.49 -12.09 8.55
C ALA A 262 7.51 -11.20 7.79
N ASN A 263 8.00 -10.17 7.09
CA ASN A 263 7.19 -9.27 6.28
C ASN A 263 6.45 -10.01 5.14
N PHE A 264 7.06 -11.05 4.58
CA PHE A 264 6.39 -11.92 3.60
C PHE A 264 5.11 -12.51 4.19
N PHE A 265 5.15 -13.06 5.40
CA PHE A 265 3.99 -13.70 6.03
C PHE A 265 2.95 -12.66 6.50
N VAL A 266 3.39 -11.50 7.02
CA VAL A 266 2.48 -10.40 7.38
C VAL A 266 1.68 -9.95 6.15
N TYR A 267 2.36 -9.71 5.03
CA TYR A 267 1.69 -9.28 3.80
C TYR A 267 0.87 -10.40 3.15
N THR A 268 1.27 -11.66 3.30
CA THR A 268 0.45 -12.80 2.86
C THR A 268 -0.91 -12.79 3.55
N ILE A 269 -0.95 -12.71 4.89
CA ILE A 269 -2.21 -12.67 5.64
C ILE A 269 -3.02 -11.43 5.26
N ARG A 270 -2.40 -10.25 5.24
CA ARG A 270 -3.10 -9.02 4.91
C ARG A 270 -3.76 -9.07 3.53
N TYR A 271 -3.00 -9.45 2.50
CA TYR A 271 -3.53 -9.49 1.14
C TYR A 271 -4.50 -10.63 0.92
N ALA A 272 -4.31 -11.79 1.55
CA ALA A 272 -5.26 -12.89 1.51
C ALA A 272 -6.61 -12.46 2.09
N VAL A 273 -6.63 -11.90 3.31
CA VAL A 273 -7.86 -11.45 3.96
C VAL A 273 -8.52 -10.31 3.16
N PHE A 274 -7.76 -9.34 2.67
CA PHE A 274 -8.33 -8.22 1.94
C PHE A 274 -8.86 -8.61 0.56
N ASN A 275 -8.09 -9.36 -0.23
CA ASN A 275 -8.45 -9.68 -1.60
C ASN A 275 -9.51 -10.79 -1.69
N TRP A 276 -9.39 -11.82 -0.84
CA TRP A 276 -10.29 -12.97 -0.86
C TRP A 276 -11.43 -12.89 0.17
N GLY A 277 -11.37 -11.91 1.07
CA GLY A 277 -12.38 -11.67 2.10
C GLY A 277 -13.81 -11.62 1.56
N PRO A 278 -14.11 -10.86 0.49
CA PRO A 278 -15.47 -10.83 -0.08
C PRO A 278 -15.94 -12.22 -0.52
N THR A 279 -15.07 -12.96 -1.21
CA THR A 279 -15.38 -14.32 -1.68
C THR A 279 -15.57 -15.28 -0.50
N MET A 280 -14.68 -15.22 0.49
CA MET A 280 -14.76 -16.03 1.71
C MET A 280 -16.04 -15.75 2.50
N LEU A 281 -16.39 -14.48 2.68
CA LEU A 281 -17.61 -14.09 3.41
C LEU A 281 -18.87 -14.53 2.67
N LEU A 282 -18.89 -14.44 1.35
CA LEU A 282 -20.02 -14.85 0.52
C LEU A 282 -20.16 -16.38 0.47
N GLU A 283 -19.07 -17.12 0.21
CA GLU A 283 -19.10 -18.56 -0.02
C GLU A 283 -19.05 -19.41 1.27
N PHE A 284 -18.23 -19.01 2.25
CA PHE A 284 -18.00 -19.78 3.47
C PHE A 284 -18.84 -19.33 4.65
N LYS A 285 -19.13 -18.03 4.77
CA LYS A 285 -19.96 -17.46 5.84
C LYS A 285 -21.39 -17.13 5.40
N HIS A 286 -21.69 -17.23 4.10
CA HIS A 286 -23.00 -16.94 3.50
C HIS A 286 -23.51 -15.53 3.79
N ILE A 287 -22.60 -14.55 3.89
CA ILE A 287 -22.88 -13.14 4.16
C ILE A 287 -23.08 -12.41 2.84
N LYS A 288 -24.13 -11.57 2.78
CA LYS A 288 -24.42 -10.76 1.59
C LYS A 288 -23.25 -9.81 1.26
N ILE A 289 -23.00 -9.59 -0.02
CA ILE A 289 -21.83 -8.84 -0.51
C ILE A 289 -21.76 -7.41 0.05
N LEU A 290 -22.88 -6.73 0.24
CA LEU A 290 -22.90 -5.38 0.82
C LEU A 290 -22.40 -5.37 2.27
N HIS A 291 -22.83 -6.35 3.07
CA HIS A 291 -22.36 -6.51 4.45
C HIS A 291 -20.89 -6.94 4.48
N ALA A 292 -20.48 -7.85 3.58
CA ALA A 292 -19.09 -8.25 3.43
C ALA A 292 -18.17 -7.05 3.09
N ALA A 293 -18.61 -6.16 2.21
CA ALA A 293 -17.91 -4.91 1.89
C ALA A 293 -17.77 -4.00 3.12
N GLY A 294 -18.84 -3.85 3.92
CA GLY A 294 -18.80 -3.13 5.19
C GLY A 294 -17.83 -3.73 6.21
N MET A 295 -17.78 -5.06 6.32
CA MET A 295 -16.85 -5.78 7.20
C MET A 295 -15.38 -5.56 6.78
N LEU A 296 -15.11 -5.54 5.47
CA LEU A 296 -13.77 -5.24 4.96
C LEU A 296 -13.38 -3.77 5.12
N ALA A 297 -14.33 -2.86 5.01
CA ALA A 297 -14.10 -1.46 5.38
C ALA A 297 -13.72 -1.35 6.86
N GLY A 298 -14.39 -2.09 7.74
CA GLY A 298 -14.06 -2.23 9.15
C GLY A 298 -12.63 -2.76 9.37
N PHE A 299 -12.24 -3.81 8.65
CA PHE A 299 -10.88 -4.36 8.66
C PHE A 299 -9.81 -3.27 8.36
N GLU A 300 -10.04 -2.42 7.36
CA GLU A 300 -9.13 -1.33 7.00
C GLU A 300 -9.10 -0.21 8.05
N VAL A 301 -10.27 0.20 8.60
CA VAL A 301 -10.37 1.22 9.65
C VAL A 301 -9.63 0.77 10.92
N PHE A 302 -9.95 -0.42 11.41
CA PHE A 302 -9.30 -0.97 12.60
C PHE A 302 -7.83 -1.30 12.35
N GLY A 303 -7.47 -1.64 11.11
CA GLY A 303 -6.08 -1.77 10.70
C GLY A 303 -5.29 -0.46 10.86
N ALA A 304 -5.84 0.66 10.40
CA ALA A 304 -5.21 1.97 10.58
C ALA A 304 -5.03 2.33 12.07
N ILE A 305 -6.05 2.04 12.90
CA ILE A 305 -5.98 2.23 14.36
C ILE A 305 -4.89 1.32 14.96
N GLY A 306 -4.83 0.04 14.54
CA GLY A 306 -3.83 -0.93 14.99
C GLY A 306 -2.40 -0.53 14.65
N ALA A 307 -2.16 0.06 13.49
CA ALA A 307 -0.86 0.60 13.10
C ALA A 307 -0.40 1.74 14.02
N ILE A 308 -1.31 2.68 14.34
CA ILE A 308 -1.02 3.81 15.23
C ILE A 308 -0.76 3.34 16.65
N LEU A 309 -1.67 2.51 17.19
CA LEU A 309 -1.55 2.00 18.55
C LEU A 309 -0.36 1.04 18.70
N GLY A 310 -0.04 0.25 17.68
CA GLY A 310 1.16 -0.59 17.64
C GLY A 310 2.44 0.22 17.80
N GLY A 311 2.54 1.36 17.11
CA GLY A 311 3.64 2.31 17.26
C GLY A 311 3.72 2.86 18.67
N TRP A 312 2.60 3.37 19.19
CA TRP A 312 2.52 3.94 20.54
C TRP A 312 2.88 2.93 21.63
N VAL A 313 2.36 1.69 21.56
CA VAL A 313 2.70 0.59 22.50
C VAL A 313 4.19 0.27 22.45
N THR A 314 4.76 0.23 21.25
CA THR A 314 6.18 -0.03 21.03
C THR A 314 7.06 0.99 21.73
N ASP A 315 6.72 2.27 21.57
CA ASP A 315 7.51 3.36 22.15
C ASP A 315 7.32 3.45 23.68
N ARG A 316 6.08 3.33 24.14
CA ARG A 316 5.74 3.54 25.57
C ARG A 316 6.12 2.38 26.48
N TYR A 317 5.90 1.14 26.02
CA TYR A 317 6.01 -0.04 26.89
C TYR A 317 7.15 -1.00 26.51
N LEU A 318 7.63 -0.95 25.26
CA LEU A 318 8.62 -1.90 24.76
C LEU A 318 9.98 -1.25 24.47
N GLY A 319 10.17 0.01 24.86
CA GLY A 319 11.44 0.73 24.70
C GLY A 319 11.89 0.82 23.24
N GLY A 320 10.96 1.06 22.30
CA GLY A 320 11.23 1.17 20.87
C GLY A 320 11.57 -0.15 20.17
N ARG A 321 11.43 -1.30 20.82
CA ARG A 321 11.76 -2.62 20.26
C ARG A 321 10.59 -3.18 19.45
N ALA A 322 10.47 -2.74 18.21
CA ALA A 322 9.36 -3.07 17.32
C ALA A 322 9.16 -4.59 17.13
N ALA A 323 10.22 -5.41 17.07
CA ALA A 323 10.11 -6.86 16.93
C ALA A 323 9.25 -7.51 18.05
N ARG A 324 9.31 -6.99 19.28
CA ARG A 324 8.53 -7.49 20.42
C ARG A 324 7.05 -7.23 20.28
N ALA A 325 6.67 -6.02 19.83
CA ALA A 325 5.29 -5.70 19.51
C ALA A 325 4.77 -6.60 18.39
N CYS A 326 5.58 -6.82 17.35
CA CYS A 326 5.21 -7.68 16.22
C CYS A 326 4.91 -9.12 16.64
N VAL A 327 5.60 -9.69 17.64
CA VAL A 327 5.28 -11.03 18.21
C VAL A 327 3.85 -11.06 18.73
N ILE A 328 3.50 -10.10 19.59
CA ILE A 328 2.18 -10.03 20.23
C ILE A 328 1.08 -9.84 19.17
N PHE A 329 1.27 -8.87 18.29
CA PHE A 329 0.31 -8.53 17.26
C PHE A 329 0.10 -9.70 16.27
N MET A 330 1.19 -10.35 15.81
CA MET A 330 1.09 -11.45 14.85
C MET A 330 0.43 -12.68 15.47
N ALA A 331 0.73 -13.01 16.74
CA ALA A 331 0.07 -14.09 17.46
C ALA A 331 -1.44 -13.82 17.62
N LEU A 332 -1.82 -12.59 18.00
CA LEU A 332 -3.22 -12.21 18.16
C LEU A 332 -3.97 -12.16 16.81
N ALA A 333 -3.29 -11.79 15.72
CA ALA A 333 -3.85 -11.92 14.38
C ALA A 333 -4.16 -13.39 14.04
N GLY A 334 -3.23 -14.30 14.34
CA GLY A 334 -3.43 -15.75 14.18
C GLY A 334 -4.59 -16.28 15.00
N VAL A 335 -4.73 -15.84 16.27
CA VAL A 335 -5.87 -16.19 17.13
C VAL A 335 -7.19 -15.67 16.55
N SER A 336 -7.22 -14.42 16.06
CA SER A 336 -8.42 -13.85 15.45
C SER A 336 -8.86 -14.63 14.21
N ILE A 337 -7.91 -15.07 13.37
CA ILE A 337 -8.17 -15.90 12.18
C ILE A 337 -8.66 -17.30 12.61
N LEU A 338 -8.06 -17.89 13.66
CA LEU A 338 -8.49 -19.19 14.19
C LEU A 338 -9.93 -19.14 14.71
N LEU A 339 -10.28 -18.09 15.44
CA LEU A 339 -11.64 -17.87 15.92
C LEU A 339 -12.62 -17.63 14.76
N LEU A 340 -12.22 -16.84 13.76
CA LEU A 340 -13.01 -16.62 12.55
C LEU A 340 -13.28 -17.93 11.80
N TRP A 341 -12.32 -18.86 11.77
CA TRP A 341 -12.48 -20.18 11.16
C TRP A 341 -13.40 -21.08 11.99
N LYS A 342 -13.11 -21.25 13.28
CA LYS A 342 -13.75 -22.28 14.12
C LYS A 342 -15.15 -21.90 14.65
N ILE A 343 -15.43 -20.59 14.79
CA ILE A 343 -16.73 -20.15 15.23
C ILE A 343 -17.73 -20.21 14.06
N GLN A 344 -18.62 -21.20 14.14
CA GLN A 344 -19.66 -21.43 13.13
C GLN A 344 -20.97 -20.67 13.39
N VAL A 345 -21.02 -19.89 14.49
CA VAL A 345 -22.19 -19.07 14.80
C VAL A 345 -22.39 -18.06 13.67
N GLN A 346 -23.57 -18.06 13.06
CA GLN A 346 -23.95 -17.13 11.98
C GLN A 346 -24.30 -15.73 12.57
N SER A 347 -23.36 -15.15 13.30
CA SER A 347 -23.45 -13.78 13.79
C SER A 347 -22.59 -12.85 12.94
N GLU A 348 -23.24 -12.00 12.17
CA GLU A 348 -22.53 -10.99 11.37
C GLU A 348 -21.70 -10.04 12.26
N LEU A 349 -22.23 -9.69 13.45
CA LEU A 349 -21.53 -8.84 14.41
C LEU A 349 -20.23 -9.47 14.90
N LEU A 350 -20.26 -10.76 15.26
CA LEU A 350 -19.07 -11.47 15.71
C LEU A 350 -18.04 -11.63 14.58
N THR A 351 -18.50 -11.97 13.37
CA THR A 351 -17.65 -12.06 12.17
C THR A 351 -16.99 -10.71 11.87
N THR A 352 -17.77 -9.61 11.95
CA THR A 352 -17.24 -8.24 11.81
C THR A 352 -16.18 -7.94 12.85
N GLY A 353 -16.47 -8.22 14.13
CA GLY A 353 -15.52 -8.00 15.23
C GLY A 353 -14.20 -8.76 15.03
N LEU A 354 -14.25 -10.02 14.60
CA LEU A 354 -13.06 -10.84 14.36
C LEU A 354 -12.26 -10.37 13.13
N LEU A 355 -12.92 -9.91 12.07
CA LEU A 355 -12.25 -9.29 10.92
C LEU A 355 -11.61 -7.96 11.31
N CYS A 356 -12.30 -7.12 12.04
CA CYS A 356 -11.75 -5.87 12.58
C CYS A 356 -10.54 -6.13 13.49
N ALA A 357 -10.60 -7.15 14.37
CA ALA A 357 -9.49 -7.57 15.19
C ALA A 357 -8.30 -8.08 14.35
N THR A 358 -8.58 -8.88 13.31
CA THR A 358 -7.54 -9.33 12.37
C THR A 358 -6.86 -8.14 11.70
N GLY A 359 -7.63 -7.15 11.22
CA GLY A 359 -7.10 -5.91 10.66
C GLY A 359 -6.23 -5.16 11.65
N PHE A 360 -6.75 -4.92 12.85
CA PHE A 360 -6.04 -4.25 13.94
C PHE A 360 -4.67 -4.89 14.22
N PHE A 361 -4.63 -6.21 14.34
CA PHE A 361 -3.41 -6.92 14.70
C PHE A 361 -2.45 -7.13 13.52
N ILE A 362 -2.89 -7.18 12.26
CA ILE A 362 -1.98 -7.39 11.13
C ILE A 362 -1.30 -6.10 10.66
N TYR A 363 -1.97 -4.94 10.77
CA TYR A 363 -1.41 -3.66 10.34
C TYR A 363 -0.35 -3.11 11.31
N GLY A 364 -0.37 -3.52 12.59
CA GLY A 364 0.67 -3.21 13.55
C GLY A 364 2.05 -3.67 13.06
N PRO A 365 2.29 -4.98 12.86
CA PRO A 365 3.53 -5.49 12.29
C PRO A 365 3.89 -4.89 10.94
N GLN A 366 2.93 -4.68 10.05
CA GLN A 366 3.18 -4.08 8.75
C GLN A 366 3.83 -2.70 8.85
N CYS A 367 3.36 -1.86 9.76
CA CYS A 367 3.92 -0.53 9.99
C CYS A 367 5.27 -0.60 10.73
N LEU A 368 5.34 -1.41 11.79
CA LEU A 368 6.51 -1.51 12.67
C LEU A 368 7.73 -2.13 12.00
N LEU A 369 7.55 -3.02 11.03
CA LEU A 369 8.64 -3.68 10.32
C LEU A 369 9.53 -2.69 9.57
N ALA A 370 8.95 -1.72 8.87
CA ALA A 370 9.72 -0.70 8.17
C ALA A 370 10.56 0.13 9.17
N ILE A 371 9.94 0.51 10.30
CA ILE A 371 10.61 1.25 11.38
C ILE A 371 11.74 0.42 11.98
N ALA A 372 11.51 -0.87 12.27
CA ALA A 372 12.52 -1.78 12.83
C ALA A 372 13.73 -1.91 11.90
N CYS A 373 13.50 -2.05 10.59
CA CYS A 373 14.57 -2.19 9.61
C CYS A 373 15.38 -0.90 9.46
N VAL A 374 14.73 0.27 9.45
CA VAL A 374 15.40 1.57 9.45
C VAL A 374 16.28 1.73 10.71
N ASN A 375 15.76 1.36 11.88
CA ASN A 375 16.49 1.46 13.14
C ASN A 375 17.71 0.52 13.20
N LEU A 376 17.66 -0.64 12.54
CA LEU A 376 18.77 -1.58 12.46
C LEU A 376 19.81 -1.19 11.39
N ALA A 377 19.37 -0.59 10.29
CA ALA A 377 20.23 -0.27 9.16
C ALA A 377 20.94 1.08 9.28
N THR A 378 20.56 1.93 10.24
CA THR A 378 20.94 3.34 10.37
C THR A 378 20.36 4.23 9.25
N LYS A 379 20.43 5.57 9.41
CA LYS A 379 19.91 6.53 8.41
C LYS A 379 20.53 6.34 7.03
N ARG A 380 21.83 5.99 6.96
CA ARG A 380 22.58 5.87 5.72
C ARG A 380 22.16 4.71 4.84
N ALA A 381 21.68 3.60 5.43
CA ALA A 381 21.26 2.40 4.71
C ALA A 381 19.74 2.12 4.83
N ALA A 382 18.98 3.05 5.40
CA ALA A 382 17.55 2.92 5.65
C ALA A 382 16.74 2.59 4.39
N ALA A 383 17.01 3.29 3.29
CA ALA A 383 16.31 3.08 2.02
C ALA A 383 16.53 1.66 1.47
N THR A 384 17.76 1.14 1.55
CA THR A 384 18.08 -0.21 1.10
C THR A 384 17.41 -1.27 1.98
N ALA A 385 17.38 -1.08 3.31
CA ALA A 385 16.71 -2.00 4.24
C ALA A 385 15.19 -2.04 4.00
N VAL A 386 14.55 -0.88 3.83
CA VAL A 386 13.13 -0.79 3.47
C VAL A 386 12.88 -1.40 2.07
N GLY A 387 13.78 -1.17 1.12
CA GLY A 387 13.73 -1.79 -0.20
C GLY A 387 13.73 -3.32 -0.13
N LEU A 388 14.64 -3.89 0.66
CA LEU A 388 14.71 -5.35 0.86
C LEU A 388 13.42 -5.89 1.47
N THR A 389 12.90 -5.27 2.54
CA THR A 389 11.62 -5.70 3.14
C THR A 389 10.45 -5.57 2.19
N SER A 390 10.45 -4.56 1.32
CA SER A 390 9.41 -4.36 0.31
C SER A 390 9.41 -5.48 -0.76
N ILE A 391 10.59 -5.98 -1.16
CA ILE A 391 10.70 -7.11 -2.08
C ILE A 391 9.99 -8.34 -1.50
N PHE A 392 10.25 -8.67 -0.23
CA PHE A 392 9.55 -9.78 0.45
C PHE A 392 8.04 -9.52 0.57
N GLY A 393 7.65 -8.27 0.87
CA GLY A 393 6.25 -7.86 0.94
C GLY A 393 5.50 -8.05 -0.40
N TYR A 394 6.12 -7.72 -1.54
CA TYR A 394 5.49 -7.95 -2.86
C TYR A 394 5.61 -9.40 -3.35
N ALA A 395 6.68 -10.12 -2.99
CA ALA A 395 6.78 -11.55 -3.26
C ALA A 395 5.66 -12.35 -2.58
N SER A 396 5.12 -11.87 -1.45
CA SER A 396 4.00 -12.49 -0.75
C SER A 396 2.72 -12.56 -1.61
N THR A 397 2.60 -11.72 -2.64
CA THR A 397 1.45 -11.76 -3.56
C THR A 397 1.36 -13.08 -4.33
N THR A 398 2.46 -13.81 -4.47
CA THR A 398 2.47 -15.15 -5.04
C THR A 398 1.66 -16.13 -4.17
N LEU A 399 1.86 -16.06 -2.85
CA LEU A 399 1.15 -16.93 -1.92
C LEU A 399 -0.28 -16.43 -1.66
N SER A 400 -0.44 -15.11 -1.40
CA SER A 400 -1.76 -14.52 -1.12
C SER A 400 -2.67 -14.36 -2.36
N GLY A 401 -2.11 -14.42 -3.56
CA GLY A 401 -2.87 -14.41 -4.81
C GLY A 401 -3.11 -15.84 -5.32
N TYR A 402 -2.14 -16.37 -6.08
CA TYR A 402 -2.25 -17.69 -6.70
C TYR A 402 -2.33 -18.83 -5.66
N GLY A 403 -1.52 -18.76 -4.60
CA GLY A 403 -1.50 -19.79 -3.55
C GLY A 403 -2.88 -19.95 -2.91
N VAL A 404 -3.50 -18.85 -2.46
CA VAL A 404 -4.86 -18.86 -1.90
C VAL A 404 -5.87 -19.36 -2.92
N GLY A 405 -5.84 -18.82 -4.16
CA GLY A 405 -6.75 -19.24 -5.23
C GLY A 405 -6.69 -20.74 -5.49
N TYR A 406 -5.48 -21.29 -5.60
CA TYR A 406 -5.25 -22.72 -5.81
C TYR A 406 -5.74 -23.57 -4.63
N VAL A 407 -5.37 -23.19 -3.41
CA VAL A 407 -5.77 -23.92 -2.20
C VAL A 407 -7.29 -23.93 -2.04
N VAL A 408 -7.93 -22.78 -2.22
CA VAL A 408 -9.40 -22.70 -2.10
C VAL A 408 -10.11 -23.47 -3.21
N GLN A 409 -9.58 -23.43 -4.45
CA GLN A 409 -10.16 -24.14 -5.60
C GLN A 409 -10.12 -25.65 -5.42
N HIS A 410 -9.01 -26.19 -4.90
CA HIS A 410 -8.78 -27.64 -4.86
C HIS A 410 -9.05 -28.28 -3.48
N TYR A 411 -8.86 -27.53 -2.38
CA TYR A 411 -8.92 -28.03 -1.01
C TYR A 411 -9.95 -27.30 -0.14
N GLY A 412 -10.55 -26.22 -0.66
CA GLY A 412 -11.59 -25.45 0.02
C GLY A 412 -11.06 -24.48 1.09
N TRP A 413 -11.99 -23.71 1.65
CA TRP A 413 -11.70 -22.66 2.62
C TRP A 413 -11.06 -23.15 3.92
N ASN A 414 -11.38 -24.39 4.36
CA ASN A 414 -10.79 -24.94 5.58
C ASN A 414 -9.27 -25.10 5.47
N ALA A 415 -8.77 -25.52 4.30
CA ALA A 415 -7.34 -25.64 4.05
C ALA A 415 -6.68 -24.26 4.00
N GLU A 416 -7.36 -23.26 3.42
CA GLU A 416 -6.85 -21.87 3.39
C GLU A 416 -6.71 -21.29 4.80
N PHE A 417 -7.72 -21.43 5.67
CA PHE A 417 -7.61 -20.97 7.05
C PHE A 417 -6.44 -21.62 7.80
N ALA A 418 -6.22 -22.94 7.58
CA ALA A 418 -5.06 -23.63 8.16
C ALA A 418 -3.74 -23.06 7.62
N GLY A 419 -3.67 -22.74 6.33
CA GLY A 419 -2.53 -22.07 5.70
C GLY A 419 -2.24 -20.69 6.29
N LEU A 420 -3.27 -19.85 6.47
CA LEU A 420 -3.13 -18.52 7.08
C LEU A 420 -2.66 -18.60 8.53
N ILE A 421 -3.15 -19.58 9.31
CA ILE A 421 -2.67 -19.81 10.68
C ILE A 421 -1.21 -20.26 10.65
N GLY A 422 -0.82 -21.16 9.71
CA GLY A 422 0.57 -21.53 9.49
C GLY A 422 1.46 -20.31 9.20
N CYS A 423 1.01 -19.39 8.34
CA CYS A 423 1.70 -18.12 8.09
C CYS A 423 1.83 -17.27 9.36
N ALA A 424 0.78 -17.21 10.19
CA ALA A 424 0.82 -16.45 11.44
C ALA A 424 1.83 -17.06 12.44
N VAL A 425 1.88 -18.40 12.55
CA VAL A 425 2.85 -19.12 13.39
C VAL A 425 4.27 -18.88 12.91
N ILE A 426 4.55 -19.08 11.62
CA ILE A 426 5.90 -18.88 11.06
C ILE A 426 6.34 -17.41 11.24
N GLY A 427 5.47 -16.44 10.93
CA GLY A 427 5.74 -15.03 11.15
C GLY A 427 6.04 -14.70 12.61
N THR A 428 5.27 -15.27 13.54
CA THR A 428 5.49 -15.09 14.99
C THR A 428 6.84 -15.66 15.41
N VAL A 429 7.21 -16.86 14.95
CA VAL A 429 8.51 -17.49 15.23
C VAL A 429 9.67 -16.62 14.72
N LEU A 430 9.57 -16.09 13.48
CA LEU A 430 10.57 -15.18 12.91
C LEU A 430 10.73 -13.90 13.76
N PHE A 431 9.63 -13.34 14.28
CA PHE A 431 9.68 -12.19 15.19
C PHE A 431 10.30 -12.57 16.55
N ILE A 432 10.03 -13.76 17.09
CA ILE A 432 10.68 -14.26 18.30
C ILE A 432 12.19 -14.40 18.08
N MET A 433 12.62 -14.92 16.94
CA MET A 433 14.05 -14.99 16.58
C MET A 433 14.68 -13.61 16.44
N ALA A 434 13.92 -12.59 16.03
CA ALA A 434 14.35 -11.20 15.97
C ALA A 434 14.21 -10.44 17.31
N TRP A 435 13.68 -11.06 18.37
CA TRP A 435 13.45 -10.44 19.69
C TRP A 435 14.67 -9.77 20.32
N PRO A 436 15.91 -10.34 20.19
CA PRO A 436 17.11 -9.71 20.73
C PRO A 436 17.58 -8.48 19.94
N ALA A 437 17.01 -8.23 18.77
CA ALA A 437 17.43 -7.10 17.93
C ALA A 437 17.32 -5.78 18.69
N LYS A 438 18.45 -5.09 18.82
CA LYS A 438 18.52 -3.76 19.43
C LYS A 438 18.65 -2.73 18.31
N ALA A 439 17.93 -1.63 18.42
CA ALA A 439 18.12 -0.49 17.55
C ALA A 439 19.58 0.00 17.69
N HIS A 440 20.34 -0.07 16.58
CA HIS A 440 21.67 0.50 16.52
C HIS A 440 21.58 1.90 15.94
N GLY A 441 21.81 2.93 16.73
CA GLY A 441 22.11 4.23 16.16
C GLY A 441 21.28 5.43 16.57
N TYR A 442 20.37 5.30 17.49
CA TYR A 442 19.75 6.48 18.09
C TYR A 442 19.89 6.40 19.62
N LYS A 443 21.09 6.77 20.12
CA LYS A 443 21.14 7.40 21.44
C LYS A 443 20.69 8.83 21.20
N PRO A 444 19.64 9.32 21.86
CA PRO A 444 19.41 10.76 21.92
C PRO A 444 20.67 11.36 22.58
N SER A 445 21.29 12.32 21.88
CA SER A 445 22.28 13.23 22.47
C SER A 445 21.58 14.10 23.49
#